data_be9db3ef70ac9a928da34be87eaf00ba
#
_entry.id   be9db3ef70ac9a928da34be87eaf00ba
#
_cell.length_a   1.000
_cell.length_b   1.000
_cell.length_c   1.000
_cell.angle_alpha   90.00
_cell.angle_beta   90.00
_cell.angle_gamma   90.00
#
_symmetry.space_group_name_H-M   'P 1'
#
loop_
_entity.id
_entity.type
_entity.pdbx_description
1 polymer ?
#
loop_
_entity_poly.entity_id
_entity_poly.type
_entity_poly.pdbx_seq_one_letter_code
_entity_poly.pdbx_strand_id
1 'polypeptide(L)'
;MKLRKLFWIMGLVMILGLGLASCSTPGTEKFTVVELATYDGKNGNKAYIAVSGKVYDVTNAEGWNKGSHQGVSAGLDLTQVITMAPHGKSVLDNLKIVGTLTK
;
A
#
# COMPACT_ATOMS: atom_id res chain seq x y z
N MET A 1 35.48 -11.80 29.63
CA MET A 1 35.67 -10.59 29.03
C MET A 1 35.63 -10.61 27.58
N LYS A 2 36.42 -11.34 27.00
CA LYS A 2 36.47 -11.38 25.59
C LYS A 2 35.23 -11.86 24.96
N LEU A 3 34.53 -12.70 25.62
CA LEU A 3 33.32 -13.20 25.04
C LEU A 3 32.32 -12.15 24.74
N ARG A 4 32.32 -11.16 25.51
CA ARG A 4 31.34 -10.14 25.30
C ARG A 4 31.42 -9.54 23.95
N LYS A 5 32.57 -9.43 23.46
CA LYS A 5 32.74 -8.82 22.19
C LYS A 5 32.10 -9.60 21.12
N LEU A 6 32.09 -10.86 21.29
CA LEU A 6 31.53 -11.69 20.27
C LEU A 6 30.05 -11.45 20.14
N PHE A 7 29.41 -11.21 21.21
CA PHE A 7 28.01 -10.99 21.15
C PHE A 7 27.67 -9.80 20.33
N TRP A 8 28.46 -8.81 20.42
CA TRP A 8 28.19 -7.65 19.68
C TRP A 8 28.14 -7.91 18.23
N ILE A 9 29.08 -8.64 17.81
CA ILE A 9 29.19 -8.93 16.42
C ILE A 9 27.99 -9.64 15.94
N MET A 10 27.51 -10.53 16.72
CA MET A 10 26.38 -11.25 16.29
C MET A 10 25.22 -10.40 16.15
N GLY A 11 25.03 -9.50 17.05
CA GLY A 11 23.89 -8.63 16.95
C GLY A 11 23.90 -7.86 15.67
N LEU A 12 25.05 -7.46 15.25
CA LEU A 12 25.11 -6.69 14.06
C LEU A 12 24.70 -7.49 12.88
N VAL A 13 25.11 -8.65 12.84
CA VAL A 13 24.80 -9.49 11.72
C VAL A 13 23.32 -9.64 11.56
N MET A 14 22.67 -9.77 12.62
CA MET A 14 21.28 -9.93 12.51
C MET A 14 20.65 -8.77 11.84
N ILE A 15 21.04 -7.63 12.22
CA ILE A 15 20.47 -6.46 11.64
C ILE A 15 20.59 -6.43 10.17
N LEU A 16 21.69 -6.84 9.70
CA LEU A 16 21.86 -6.85 8.28
C LEU A 16 20.88 -7.73 7.63
N GLY A 17 20.65 -8.84 8.20
CA GLY A 17 19.73 -9.74 7.58
C GLY A 17 18.40 -9.11 7.42
N LEU A 18 18.01 -8.31 8.35
CA LEU A 18 16.73 -7.72 8.23
C LEU A 18 16.66 -6.77 7.09
N GLY A 19 17.70 -6.06 6.89
CA GLY A 19 17.68 -5.09 5.86
C GLY A 19 17.36 -5.67 4.52
N LEU A 20 17.65 -6.90 4.35
CA LEU A 20 17.40 -7.46 3.05
C LEU A 20 15.98 -7.65 2.73
N ALA A 21 15.16 -7.68 3.73
CA ALA A 21 13.78 -7.90 3.47
C ALA A 21 13.20 -6.80 2.63
N SER A 22 13.90 -5.72 2.53
CA SER A 22 13.35 -4.61 1.80
C SER A 22 13.51 -4.73 0.32
N CYS A 23 13.93 -5.82 -0.16
CA CYS A 23 14.17 -5.95 -1.56
C CYS A 23 12.96 -6.09 -2.44
N SER A 24 11.77 -6.04 -1.91
CA SER A 24 10.62 -6.18 -2.77
C SER A 24 10.52 -5.02 -3.74
N THR A 25 10.18 -5.29 -4.97
CA THR A 25 10.04 -4.29 -5.99
C THR A 25 8.75 -3.53 -5.81
N PRO A 26 8.77 -2.19 -5.96
CA PRO A 26 7.55 -1.42 -5.85
C PRO A 26 6.52 -1.89 -6.86
N GLY A 27 5.28 -1.96 -6.43
CA GLY A 27 4.21 -2.34 -7.33
C GLY A 27 3.94 -3.82 -7.41
N THR A 28 4.73 -4.64 -6.72
CA THR A 28 4.55 -6.08 -6.78
C THR A 28 3.95 -6.67 -5.51
N GLU A 29 3.64 -5.85 -4.55
CA GLU A 29 3.08 -6.32 -3.30
C GLU A 29 1.69 -6.90 -3.52
N LYS A 30 1.33 -7.92 -2.75
CA LYS A 30 0.01 -8.52 -2.87
C LYS A 30 -0.80 -8.15 -1.65
N PHE A 31 -2.05 -7.74 -1.89
CA PHE A 31 -2.95 -7.35 -0.83
C PHE A 31 -4.17 -8.23 -0.83
N THR A 32 -4.60 -8.67 0.33
CA THR A 32 -5.89 -9.33 0.44
C THR A 32 -6.93 -8.23 0.67
N VAL A 33 -8.19 -8.58 0.57
CA VAL A 33 -9.27 -7.63 0.81
C VAL A 33 -9.17 -7.09 2.24
N VAL A 34 -8.83 -7.96 3.19
CA VAL A 34 -8.72 -7.56 4.59
C VAL A 34 -7.54 -6.61 4.79
N GLU A 35 -6.43 -6.88 4.15
CA GLU A 35 -5.28 -6.00 4.25
C GLU A 35 -5.57 -4.66 3.60
N LEU A 36 -6.20 -4.68 2.44
CA LEU A 36 -6.54 -3.45 1.75
C LEU A 36 -7.41 -2.55 2.63
N ALA A 37 -8.33 -3.14 3.38
CA ALA A 37 -9.23 -2.38 4.22
C ALA A 37 -8.52 -1.54 5.28
N THR A 38 -7.29 -1.88 5.62
CA THR A 38 -6.55 -1.09 6.61
C THR A 38 -5.97 0.18 6.00
N TYR A 39 -5.96 0.29 4.67
CA TYR A 39 -5.42 1.46 4.00
C TYR A 39 -6.55 2.41 3.66
N ASP A 40 -7.23 2.87 4.68
CA ASP A 40 -8.45 3.67 4.53
C ASP A 40 -8.23 5.17 4.57
N GLY A 41 -6.99 5.61 4.75
CA GLY A 41 -6.68 7.04 4.75
C GLY A 41 -7.07 7.76 6.03
N LYS A 42 -7.46 7.02 7.07
CA LYS A 42 -7.88 7.63 8.32
C LYS A 42 -6.84 7.38 9.40
N ASN A 43 -6.81 8.25 10.39
CA ASN A 43 -5.94 8.09 11.53
C ASN A 43 -4.46 7.92 11.15
N GLY A 44 -4.05 8.60 10.09
CA GLY A 44 -2.66 8.51 9.65
C GLY A 44 -2.36 7.35 8.72
N ASN A 45 -3.34 6.53 8.40
CA ASN A 45 -3.13 5.44 7.47
C ASN A 45 -3.03 5.95 6.05
N LYS A 46 -2.28 5.26 5.22
CA LYS A 46 -2.29 5.57 3.81
C LYS A 46 -3.64 5.19 3.22
N ALA A 47 -3.97 5.76 2.09
CA ALA A 47 -5.21 5.48 1.41
C ALA A 47 -4.93 4.75 0.10
N TYR A 48 -5.40 3.52 -0.01
CA TYR A 48 -5.23 2.71 -1.22
C TYR A 48 -6.61 2.28 -1.70
N ILE A 49 -6.73 2.10 -3.00
CA ILE A 49 -7.95 1.55 -3.59
C ILE A 49 -7.55 0.47 -4.58
N ALA A 50 -8.44 -0.46 -4.83
CA ALA A 50 -8.19 -1.47 -5.85
C ALA A 50 -9.13 -1.24 -7.02
N VAL A 51 -8.63 -1.38 -8.23
CA VAL A 51 -9.40 -1.30 -9.44
C VAL A 51 -8.87 -2.31 -10.43
N SER A 52 -9.73 -3.20 -10.87
CA SER A 52 -9.38 -4.25 -11.84
C SER A 52 -8.17 -5.07 -11.39
N GLY A 53 -8.11 -5.36 -10.11
CA GLY A 53 -7.05 -6.20 -9.55
C GLY A 53 -5.77 -5.47 -9.21
N LYS A 54 -5.65 -4.19 -9.50
CA LYS A 54 -4.47 -3.41 -9.16
C LYS A 54 -4.76 -2.50 -8.00
N VAL A 55 -3.76 -2.30 -7.14
CA VAL A 55 -3.92 -1.45 -5.95
C VAL A 55 -3.18 -0.15 -6.20
N TYR A 56 -3.87 0.95 -6.05
CA TYR A 56 -3.37 2.29 -6.31
C TYR A 56 -3.28 3.11 -5.03
N ASP A 57 -2.27 3.94 -4.95
CA ASP A 57 -2.08 4.84 -3.80
C ASP A 57 -2.80 6.15 -4.09
N VAL A 58 -3.83 6.44 -3.31
CA VAL A 58 -4.57 7.70 -3.45
C VAL A 58 -4.36 8.60 -2.23
N THR A 59 -3.35 8.32 -1.42
CA THR A 59 -3.13 9.06 -0.18
C THR A 59 -3.07 10.57 -0.40
N ASN A 60 -2.37 10.98 -1.44
CA ASN A 60 -2.26 12.40 -1.73
C ASN A 60 -2.91 12.78 -3.05
N ALA A 61 -3.79 11.95 -3.53
CA ALA A 61 -4.43 12.22 -4.82
C ALA A 61 -5.44 13.34 -4.68
N GLU A 62 -5.54 14.16 -5.73
CA GLU A 62 -6.45 15.26 -5.73
C GLU A 62 -7.88 14.75 -5.59
N GLY A 63 -8.64 15.37 -4.72
CA GLY A 63 -10.01 14.95 -4.49
C GLY A 63 -10.17 13.90 -3.41
N TRP A 64 -9.08 13.31 -2.93
CA TRP A 64 -9.15 12.35 -1.84
C TRP A 64 -8.76 13.02 -0.53
N ASN A 65 -9.75 13.22 0.34
CA ASN A 65 -9.53 13.85 1.63
C ASN A 65 -9.70 12.82 2.71
N LYS A 66 -8.60 12.52 3.41
CA LYS A 66 -8.64 11.56 4.51
C LYS A 66 -9.30 10.26 4.11
N GLY A 67 -8.96 9.78 2.92
CA GLY A 67 -9.46 8.50 2.45
C GLY A 67 -10.86 8.52 1.87
N SER A 68 -11.37 9.69 1.53
CA SER A 68 -12.73 9.77 0.99
C SER A 68 -12.77 10.68 -0.24
N HIS A 69 -13.53 10.28 -1.23
CA HIS A 69 -13.73 11.05 -2.44
C HIS A 69 -15.19 10.93 -2.85
N GLN A 70 -15.94 12.02 -2.73
CA GLN A 70 -17.34 12.07 -3.13
C GLN A 70 -18.17 10.90 -2.59
N GLY A 71 -18.00 10.62 -1.31
CA GLY A 71 -18.76 9.58 -0.66
C GLY A 71 -18.20 8.18 -0.81
N VAL A 72 -17.10 8.03 -1.54
CA VAL A 72 -16.47 6.73 -1.72
C VAL A 72 -15.25 6.66 -0.83
N SER A 73 -15.04 5.55 -0.14
CA SER A 73 -13.95 5.40 0.80
C SER A 73 -12.79 4.60 0.22
N ALA A 74 -11.58 4.92 0.66
CA ALA A 74 -10.41 4.12 0.33
C ALA A 74 -10.46 2.82 1.13
N GLY A 75 -9.60 1.89 0.80
CA GLY A 75 -9.55 0.60 1.46
C GLY A 75 -10.48 -0.42 0.84
N LEU A 76 -11.02 -0.12 -0.33
CA LEU A 76 -11.99 -0.98 -0.98
C LEU A 76 -11.66 -1.24 -2.44
N ASP A 77 -12.24 -2.30 -2.97
CA ASP A 77 -12.18 -2.57 -4.40
C ASP A 77 -13.25 -1.73 -5.08
N LEU A 78 -12.84 -0.74 -5.82
CA LEU A 78 -13.73 0.20 -6.45
C LEU A 78 -13.87 -0.02 -7.94
N THR A 79 -13.62 -1.22 -8.41
CA THR A 79 -13.69 -1.53 -9.83
C THR A 79 -15.00 -1.12 -10.46
N GLN A 80 -16.10 -1.50 -9.83
CA GLN A 80 -17.39 -1.17 -10.39
C GLN A 80 -17.73 0.31 -10.24
N VAL A 81 -17.34 0.90 -9.15
CA VAL A 81 -17.60 2.30 -8.91
C VAL A 81 -16.91 3.16 -9.95
N ILE A 82 -15.64 2.84 -10.25
CA ILE A 82 -14.86 3.66 -11.16
C ILE A 82 -15.40 3.59 -12.58
N THR A 83 -15.95 2.45 -12.97
CA THR A 83 -16.49 2.31 -14.33
C THR A 83 -17.77 3.13 -14.50
N MET A 84 -18.41 3.48 -13.41
CA MET A 84 -19.62 4.29 -13.47
C MET A 84 -19.32 5.77 -13.22
N ALA A 85 -18.09 6.10 -12.92
CA ALA A 85 -17.71 7.48 -12.66
C ALA A 85 -17.64 8.27 -13.96
N PRO A 86 -17.96 9.55 -13.94
CA PRO A 86 -17.90 10.37 -15.14
C PRO A 86 -16.54 10.39 -15.81
N HIS A 87 -15.48 10.30 -15.01
CA HIS A 87 -14.13 10.35 -15.56
C HIS A 87 -13.60 8.97 -15.91
N GLY A 88 -14.30 7.92 -15.53
CA GLY A 88 -13.87 6.57 -15.85
C GLY A 88 -12.50 6.25 -15.31
N LYS A 89 -11.81 5.34 -15.98
CA LYS A 89 -10.52 4.88 -15.50
C LYS A 89 -9.40 5.87 -15.74
N SER A 90 -9.65 6.94 -16.48
CA SER A 90 -8.59 7.90 -16.76
C SER A 90 -8.05 8.56 -15.50
N VAL A 91 -8.85 8.59 -14.41
CA VAL A 91 -8.40 9.18 -13.17
C VAL A 91 -7.27 8.37 -12.55
N LEU A 92 -7.03 7.16 -13.01
CA LEU A 92 -5.99 6.30 -12.47
C LEU A 92 -4.63 6.52 -13.12
N ASP A 93 -4.60 7.23 -14.24
CA ASP A 93 -3.39 7.33 -15.04
C ASP A 93 -2.19 7.92 -14.32
N ASN A 94 -2.42 8.81 -13.39
CA ASN A 94 -1.32 9.45 -12.68
C ASN A 94 -1.11 8.88 -11.28
N LEU A 95 -1.78 7.80 -10.95
CA LEU A 95 -1.64 7.23 -9.63
C LEU A 95 -0.58 6.14 -9.61
N LYS A 96 0.09 6.01 -8.48
CA LYS A 96 1.12 4.99 -8.35
C LYS A 96 0.47 3.66 -8.05
N ILE A 97 0.89 2.62 -8.76
CA ILE A 97 0.43 1.27 -8.49
C ILE A 97 1.35 0.69 -7.43
N VAL A 98 0.79 0.24 -6.33
CA VAL A 98 1.58 -0.33 -5.23
C VAL A 98 1.52 -1.84 -5.18
N GLY A 99 0.60 -2.45 -5.88
CA GLY A 99 0.52 -3.90 -5.88
C GLY A 99 -0.72 -4.42 -6.56
N THR A 100 -1.08 -5.64 -6.22
CA THR A 100 -2.26 -6.29 -6.80
C THR A 100 -3.16 -6.79 -5.68
N LEU A 101 -4.44 -6.90 -5.98
CA LEU A 101 -5.40 -7.42 -5.03
C LEU A 101 -5.55 -8.91 -5.27
N THR A 102 -5.39 -9.71 -4.23
CA THR A 102 -5.58 -11.16 -4.33
C THR A 102 -6.92 -11.51 -3.73
N LYS A 103 -7.52 -12.55 -4.23
CA LYS A 103 -8.83 -12.99 -3.73
C LYS A 103 -8.76 -14.31 -3.04
#